data_852ed7a1e124b43a2579af6bfd9ae3be
#
_entry.id   852ed7a1e124b43a2579af6bfd9ae3be
#
_cell.length_a   1.000
_cell.length_b   1.000
_cell.length_c   1.000
_cell.angle_alpha   90.00
_cell.angle_beta   90.00
_cell.angle_gamma   90.00
#
_symmetry.space_group_name_H-M   'P 1'
#
loop_
_entity.id
_entity.type
_entity.pdbx_description
1 polymer ?
#
loop_
_entity_poly.entity_id
_entity_poly.type
_entity_poly.pdbx_seq_one_letter_code
_entity_poly.pdbx_strand_id
1 'polypeptide(L)'
;MGYLFLILTIISETAAIIFMKLSNGFDNKMEAAVAVAAYILSFVFLTYALKYMPVAIANAVWAGASTVLVAVLGLLIFKEQLSISQVIFLSLIIIGLVGLNFSKAQG
;
A
#
# COMPACT_ATOMS: atom_id res chain seq x y z
N MET A 1 14.87 -0.87 11.14
CA MET A 1 14.03 -2.08 11.05
C MET A 1 12.57 -1.77 10.75
N GLY A 2 12.01 -0.71 11.31
CA GLY A 2 10.62 -0.36 11.05
C GLY A 2 10.30 -0.19 9.57
N TYR A 3 11.14 0.51 8.83
CA TYR A 3 10.91 0.72 7.41
C TYR A 3 11.00 -0.57 6.59
N LEU A 4 11.86 -1.51 7.00
CA LEU A 4 11.93 -2.81 6.34
C LEU A 4 10.60 -3.55 6.46
N PHE A 5 10.04 -3.62 7.66
CA PHE A 5 8.75 -4.25 7.87
C PHE A 5 7.63 -3.51 7.15
N LEU A 6 7.72 -2.18 7.08
CA LEU A 6 6.74 -1.37 6.39
C LEU A 6 6.76 -1.64 4.88
N ILE A 7 7.96 -1.76 4.29
CA ILE A 7 8.10 -2.12 2.87
C ILE A 7 7.49 -3.49 2.60
N LEU A 8 7.77 -4.46 3.47
CA LEU A 8 7.17 -5.80 3.34
C LEU A 8 5.65 -5.75 3.45
N THR A 9 5.12 -4.92 4.33
CA THR A 9 3.68 -4.70 4.45
C THR A 9 3.09 -4.16 3.15
N ILE A 10 3.73 -3.16 2.57
CA ILE A 10 3.26 -2.53 1.34
C ILE A 10 3.26 -3.53 0.19
N ILE A 11 4.33 -4.30 0.05
CA ILE A 11 4.43 -5.31 -1.01
C ILE A 11 3.34 -6.37 -0.84
N SER A 12 3.17 -6.88 0.38
CA SER A 12 2.17 -7.92 0.67
C SER A 12 0.75 -7.40 0.42
N GLU A 13 0.45 -6.19 0.86
CA GLU A 13 -0.87 -5.60 0.66
C GLU A 13 -1.14 -5.33 -0.81
N THR A 14 -0.15 -4.83 -1.54
CA THR A 14 -0.30 -4.58 -2.97
C THR A 14 -0.62 -5.86 -3.72
N ALA A 15 0.10 -6.95 -3.39
CA ALA A 15 -0.20 -8.25 -3.97
C ALA A 15 -1.62 -8.70 -3.62
N ALA A 16 -2.05 -8.49 -2.38
CA ALA A 16 -3.39 -8.84 -1.95
C ALA A 16 -4.46 -8.10 -2.77
N ILE A 17 -4.28 -6.81 -2.99
CA ILE A 17 -5.23 -6.01 -3.75
C ILE A 17 -5.30 -6.47 -5.20
N ILE A 18 -4.15 -6.77 -5.81
CA ILE A 18 -4.10 -7.30 -7.18
C ILE A 18 -4.88 -8.61 -7.27
N PHE A 19 -4.64 -9.54 -6.35
CA PHE A 19 -5.36 -10.82 -6.36
C PHE A 19 -6.83 -10.65 -6.01
N MET A 20 -7.19 -9.66 -5.18
CA MET A 20 -8.59 -9.36 -4.94
C MET A 20 -9.31 -8.94 -6.22
N LYS A 21 -8.67 -8.12 -7.03
CA LYS A 21 -9.24 -7.73 -8.31
C LYS A 21 -9.35 -8.94 -9.25
N LEU A 22 -8.32 -9.77 -9.29
CA LEU A 22 -8.34 -10.98 -10.12
C LEU A 22 -9.37 -12.00 -9.65
N SER A 23 -9.78 -11.95 -8.38
CA SER A 23 -10.79 -12.87 -7.85
C SER A 23 -12.18 -12.58 -8.37
N ASN A 24 -12.39 -11.42 -8.98
CA ASN A 24 -13.67 -11.02 -9.54
C ASN A 24 -14.82 -11.19 -8.55
N GLY A 25 -14.70 -10.52 -7.40
CA GLY A 25 -15.74 -10.57 -6.37
C GLY A 25 -15.85 -11.93 -5.69
N PHE A 26 -14.72 -12.60 -5.52
CA PHE A 26 -14.61 -13.95 -4.94
C PHE A 26 -15.10 -15.08 -5.85
N ASP A 27 -15.38 -14.79 -7.12
CA ASP A 27 -15.73 -15.84 -8.07
C ASP A 27 -14.56 -16.79 -8.33
N ASN A 28 -13.35 -16.24 -8.41
CA ASN A 28 -12.13 -17.04 -8.57
C ASN A 28 -11.55 -17.35 -7.19
N LYS A 29 -11.84 -18.53 -6.68
CA LYS A 29 -11.56 -18.86 -5.28
C LYS A 29 -10.07 -18.96 -4.97
N MET A 30 -9.25 -19.39 -5.93
CA MET A 30 -7.80 -19.50 -5.70
C MET A 30 -7.20 -18.09 -5.53
N GLU A 31 -7.57 -17.16 -6.40
CA GLU A 31 -7.09 -15.78 -6.30
C GLU A 31 -7.58 -15.13 -5.01
N ALA A 32 -8.83 -15.40 -4.63
CA ALA A 32 -9.36 -14.89 -3.37
C ALA A 32 -8.59 -15.43 -2.17
N ALA A 33 -8.25 -16.72 -2.19
CA ALA A 33 -7.48 -17.33 -1.10
C ALA A 33 -6.08 -16.72 -1.00
N VAL A 34 -5.42 -16.48 -2.14
CA VAL A 34 -4.11 -15.83 -2.16
C VAL A 34 -4.20 -14.41 -1.62
N ALA A 35 -5.27 -13.69 -2.00
CA ALA A 35 -5.47 -12.33 -1.51
C ALA A 35 -5.62 -12.29 0.01
N VAL A 36 -6.40 -13.21 0.58
CA VAL A 36 -6.59 -13.28 2.03
C VAL A 36 -5.26 -13.60 2.72
N ALA A 37 -4.52 -14.58 2.19
CA ALA A 37 -3.23 -14.95 2.75
C ALA A 37 -2.25 -13.78 2.73
N ALA A 38 -2.21 -13.03 1.63
CA ALA A 38 -1.34 -11.86 1.50
C ALA A 38 -1.74 -10.75 2.48
N TYR A 39 -3.04 -10.57 2.72
CA TYR A 39 -3.51 -9.61 3.72
C TYR A 39 -3.10 -10.00 5.13
N ILE A 40 -3.22 -11.27 5.48
CA ILE A 40 -2.78 -11.75 6.78
C ILE A 40 -1.29 -11.48 6.95
N LEU A 41 -0.50 -11.75 5.92
CA LEU A 41 0.94 -11.51 5.95
C LEU A 41 1.24 -10.02 6.11
N SER A 42 0.51 -9.14 5.40
CA SER A 42 0.71 -7.71 5.53
C SER A 42 0.36 -7.23 6.95
N PHE A 43 -0.68 -7.77 7.54
CA PHE A 43 -1.07 -7.46 8.92
C PHE A 43 0.08 -7.80 9.89
N VAL A 44 0.68 -8.98 9.72
CA VAL A 44 1.80 -9.39 10.57
C VAL A 44 2.99 -8.44 10.41
N PHE A 45 3.36 -8.11 9.18
CA PHE A 45 4.47 -7.19 8.94
C PHE A 45 4.18 -5.80 9.49
N LEU A 46 2.95 -5.31 9.34
CA LEU A 46 2.58 -4.01 9.86
C LEU A 46 2.67 -4.00 11.39
N THR A 47 2.25 -5.07 12.05
CA THR A 47 2.33 -5.19 13.49
C THR A 47 3.79 -5.07 13.96
N TYR A 48 4.71 -5.73 13.26
CA TYR A 48 6.13 -5.61 13.59
C TYR A 48 6.67 -4.21 13.29
N ALA A 49 6.22 -3.57 12.22
CA ALA A 49 6.63 -2.21 11.90
C ALA A 49 6.24 -1.24 13.02
N LEU A 50 5.05 -1.41 13.58
CA LEU A 50 4.55 -0.55 14.66
C LEU A 50 5.36 -0.68 15.94
N LYS A 51 6.11 -1.76 16.10
CA LYS A 51 7.02 -1.92 17.23
C LYS A 51 8.15 -0.89 17.19
N TYR A 52 8.54 -0.45 15.99
CA TYR A 52 9.70 0.42 15.78
C TYR A 52 9.33 1.83 15.33
N MET A 53 8.06 2.08 15.03
CA MET A 53 7.62 3.34 14.44
C MET A 53 6.35 3.84 15.13
N PRO A 54 6.15 5.18 15.21
CA PRO A 54 4.87 5.71 15.66
C PRO A 54 3.72 5.28 14.73
N VAL A 55 2.56 5.05 15.30
CA VAL A 55 1.38 4.58 14.55
C VAL A 55 1.01 5.55 13.43
N ALA A 56 1.01 6.85 13.72
CA ALA A 56 0.60 7.84 12.73
C ALA A 56 1.53 7.85 11.52
N ILE A 57 2.84 7.79 11.75
CA ILE A 57 3.82 7.79 10.66
C ILE A 57 3.73 6.50 9.85
N ALA A 58 3.69 5.36 10.55
CA ALA A 58 3.61 4.06 9.87
C ALA A 58 2.36 3.97 9.02
N ASN A 59 1.22 4.38 9.56
CA ASN A 59 -0.04 4.31 8.83
C ASN A 59 -0.06 5.25 7.63
N ALA A 60 0.45 6.47 7.79
CA ALA A 60 0.47 7.44 6.69
C ALA A 60 1.38 6.97 5.55
N VAL A 61 2.58 6.49 5.86
CA VAL A 61 3.52 5.99 4.85
C VAL A 61 2.96 4.75 4.16
N TRP A 62 2.46 3.80 4.94
CA TRP A 62 1.86 2.58 4.40
C TRP A 62 0.69 2.88 3.47
N ALA A 63 -0.28 3.65 3.96
CA ALA A 63 -1.48 3.93 3.18
C ALA A 63 -1.17 4.74 1.92
N GLY A 64 -0.33 5.77 2.05
CA GLY A 64 0.00 6.61 0.92
C GLY A 64 0.85 5.89 -0.12
N ALA A 65 1.90 5.20 0.30
CA ALA A 65 2.77 4.47 -0.62
C ALA A 65 2.02 3.33 -1.31
N SER A 66 1.18 2.62 -0.56
CA SER A 66 0.36 1.55 -1.10
C SER A 66 -0.63 2.07 -2.14
N THR A 67 -1.26 3.21 -1.87
CA THR A 67 -2.19 3.84 -2.81
C THR A 67 -1.49 4.20 -4.12
N VAL A 68 -0.32 4.80 -4.05
CA VAL A 68 0.44 5.17 -5.25
C VAL A 68 0.86 3.93 -6.02
N LEU A 69 1.37 2.93 -5.32
CA LEU A 69 1.83 1.68 -5.96
C LEU A 69 0.69 0.95 -6.64
N VAL A 70 -0.45 0.84 -5.98
CA VAL A 70 -1.64 0.20 -6.55
C VAL A 70 -2.14 0.96 -7.78
N ALA A 71 -2.11 2.30 -7.74
CA ALA A 71 -2.52 3.10 -8.88
C ALA A 71 -1.61 2.86 -10.08
N VAL A 72 -0.30 2.80 -9.86
CA VAL A 72 0.66 2.53 -10.94
C VAL A 72 0.43 1.13 -11.52
N LEU A 73 0.27 0.13 -10.65
CA LEU A 73 0.04 -1.24 -11.11
C LEU A 73 -1.32 -1.38 -11.81
N GLY A 74 -2.33 -0.64 -11.36
CA GLY A 74 -3.61 -0.62 -12.04
C GLY A 74 -3.48 -0.15 -13.47
N LEU A 75 -2.68 0.89 -13.71
CA LEU A 75 -2.40 1.36 -15.06
C LEU A 75 -1.68 0.30 -15.90
N LEU A 76 -0.67 -0.34 -15.33
CA LEU A 76 0.21 -1.24 -16.08
C LEU A 76 -0.42 -2.62 -16.29
N ILE A 77 -1.06 -3.17 -15.28
CA ILE A 77 -1.57 -4.56 -15.33
C ILE A 77 -2.99 -4.60 -15.84
N PHE A 78 -3.86 -3.73 -15.31
CA PHE A 78 -5.28 -3.75 -15.66
C PHE A 78 -5.63 -2.72 -16.72
N LYS A 79 -4.65 -1.95 -17.18
CA LYS A 79 -4.83 -0.92 -18.21
C LYS A 79 -5.92 0.08 -17.85
N GLU A 80 -6.05 0.35 -16.56
CA GLU A 80 -6.96 1.37 -16.06
C GLU A 80 -6.44 2.74 -16.46
N GLN A 81 -7.36 3.69 -16.60
CA GLN A 81 -6.99 5.06 -16.95
C GLN A 81 -7.17 5.96 -15.73
N LEU A 82 -6.24 6.88 -15.58
CA LEU A 82 -6.32 7.90 -14.52
C LEU A 82 -6.69 9.23 -15.15
N SER A 83 -7.65 9.91 -14.55
CA SER A 83 -7.98 11.27 -14.95
C SER A 83 -6.89 12.23 -14.48
N ILE A 84 -6.89 13.46 -15.03
CA ILE A 84 -5.97 14.51 -14.60
C ILE A 84 -6.15 14.79 -13.10
N SER A 85 -7.41 14.83 -12.63
CA SER A 85 -7.69 15.02 -11.21
C SER A 85 -7.02 13.96 -10.35
N GLN A 86 -7.11 12.70 -10.75
CA GLN A 86 -6.52 11.60 -10.00
C GLN A 86 -5.00 11.70 -9.96
N VAL A 87 -4.38 12.09 -11.06
CA VAL A 87 -2.92 12.29 -11.10
C VAL A 87 -2.51 13.41 -10.15
N ILE A 88 -3.26 14.51 -10.13
CA ILE A 88 -2.98 15.63 -9.24
C ILE A 88 -3.07 15.17 -7.78
N PHE A 89 -4.13 14.45 -7.41
CA PHE A 89 -4.30 14.02 -6.03
C PHE A 89 -3.28 12.97 -5.61
N LEU A 90 -2.89 12.07 -6.50
CA LEU A 90 -1.81 11.13 -6.23
C LEU A 90 -0.48 11.86 -6.02
N SER A 91 -0.23 12.90 -6.80
CA SER A 91 0.97 13.73 -6.61
C SER A 91 0.97 14.39 -5.23
N LEU A 92 -0.18 14.87 -4.77
CA LEU A 92 -0.31 15.46 -3.44
C LEU A 92 -0.01 14.44 -2.34
N ILE A 93 -0.41 13.20 -2.52
CA ILE A 93 -0.08 12.12 -1.58
C ILE A 93 1.43 11.95 -1.49
N ILE A 94 2.12 11.91 -2.63
CA ILE A 94 3.57 11.75 -2.67
C ILE A 94 4.24 12.93 -1.96
N ILE A 95 3.81 14.15 -2.26
CA ILE A 95 4.35 15.34 -1.62
C ILE A 95 4.13 15.30 -0.11
N GLY A 96 2.93 14.89 0.32
CA GLY A 96 2.62 14.75 1.74
C GLY A 96 3.49 13.74 2.43
N LEU A 97 3.77 12.60 1.79
CA LEU A 97 4.64 11.57 2.35
C LEU A 97 6.06 12.06 2.52
N VAL A 98 6.59 12.76 1.51
CA VAL A 98 7.93 13.32 1.59
C VAL A 98 8.00 14.35 2.73
N GLY A 99 7.01 15.25 2.81
CA GLY A 99 6.95 16.25 3.87
C GLY A 99 6.86 15.63 5.25
N LEU A 100 6.05 14.59 5.39
CA LEU A 100 5.89 13.89 6.66
C LEU A 100 7.20 13.27 7.13
N ASN A 101 7.95 12.66 6.22
CA ASN A 101 9.22 12.05 6.56
C ASN A 101 10.27 13.09 6.97
N PHE A 102 10.27 14.26 6.32
CA PHE A 102 11.15 15.36 6.73
C PHE A 102 10.76 15.91 8.10
N SER A 103 9.47 16.04 8.37
CA SER A 103 8.99 16.49 9.67
C SER A 103 9.39 15.51 10.79
N LYS A 104 9.33 14.23 10.49
CA LYS A 104 9.75 13.19 11.43
C LYS A 104 11.23 13.35 11.80
N ALA A 105 12.06 13.69 10.82
CA ALA A 105 13.49 13.86 11.06
C ALA A 105 13.79 15.01 12.01
N GLN A 106 12.90 15.99 12.08
CA GLN A 106 13.05 17.15 12.96
C GLN A 106 12.43 16.96 14.33
N GLY A 107 11.52 16.04 14.42
CA GLY A 107 10.80 15.76 15.64
C GLY A 107 11.41 14.64 16.40
#